data_0003c4c19f1b028f74f00d23272e213a
#
_entry.id   0003c4c19f1b028f74f00d23272e213a
#
_cell.length_a   1.000
_cell.length_b   1.000
_cell.length_c   1.000
_cell.angle_alpha   90.00
_cell.angle_beta   90.00
_cell.angle_gamma   90.00
#
_symmetry.space_group_name_H-M   'P 1'
#
loop_
_entity.id
_entity.type
_entity.pdbx_description
1 polymer ?
#
loop_
_entity_poly.entity_id
_entity_poly.type
_entity_poly.pdbx_seq_one_letter_code
_entity_poly.pdbx_strand_id
1 'polypeptide(L)'
;MKITRQSPEFLILLMTIGSAISWAVWLNLLNNFAIEEINFTGAEMGILQSLREVPGFLAFTVIFVLAFVKEQKLAYISLAMLGTGIVLTGFVETNLTFYLATIVMSIGFHYFETINGSLTLQWLSLIHI
;
A
#
# COMPACT_ATOMS: atom_id res chain seq x y z
N MET A 1 14.50 19.52 -16.89
CA MET A 1 13.37 19.72 -15.93
C MET A 1 13.93 19.77 -14.52
N LYS A 2 13.64 20.85 -13.80
CA LYS A 2 14.10 20.98 -12.42
C LYS A 2 13.03 20.47 -11.46
N ILE A 3 13.39 19.52 -10.59
CA ILE A 3 12.49 19.03 -9.54
C ILE A 3 12.63 19.99 -8.35
N THR A 4 11.51 20.60 -7.95
CA THR A 4 11.45 21.50 -6.80
C THR A 4 10.49 20.95 -5.77
N ARG A 5 10.55 21.45 -4.52
CA ARG A 5 9.67 21.00 -3.45
C ARG A 5 8.18 21.24 -3.74
N GLN A 6 7.86 22.12 -4.66
CA GLN A 6 6.49 22.47 -5.01
C GLN A 6 6.03 21.81 -6.31
N SER A 7 6.89 21.04 -6.97
CA SER A 7 6.56 20.41 -8.24
C SER A 7 5.83 19.07 -8.03
N PRO A 8 4.93 18.67 -8.96
CA PRO A 8 4.32 17.35 -8.91
C PRO A 8 5.34 16.20 -8.91
N GLU A 9 6.46 16.37 -9.60
CA GLU A 9 7.52 15.38 -9.68
C GLU A 9 8.11 15.10 -8.30
N PHE A 10 8.28 16.14 -7.49
CA PHE A 10 8.81 16.00 -6.14
C PHE A 10 7.86 15.15 -5.26
N LEU A 11 6.56 15.42 -5.37
CA LEU A 11 5.56 14.64 -4.63
C LEU A 11 5.55 13.17 -5.08
N ILE A 12 5.57 12.93 -6.40
CA ILE A 12 5.65 11.57 -6.94
C ILE A 12 6.91 10.86 -6.44
N LEU A 13 8.04 11.55 -6.46
CA LEU A 13 9.31 11.00 -5.99
C LEU A 13 9.23 10.60 -4.52
N LEU A 14 8.69 11.48 -3.67
CA LEU A 14 8.52 11.18 -2.25
C LEU A 14 7.58 9.99 -2.02
N MET A 15 6.45 9.95 -2.72
CA MET A 15 5.48 8.87 -2.60
C MET A 15 6.09 7.54 -3.03
N THR A 16 6.83 7.55 -4.14
CA THR A 16 7.46 6.32 -4.67
C THR A 16 8.54 5.81 -3.73
N ILE A 17 9.40 6.69 -3.23
CA ILE A 17 10.46 6.32 -2.28
C ILE A 17 9.83 5.82 -0.98
N GLY A 18 8.83 6.53 -0.46
CA GLY A 18 8.15 6.15 0.78
C GLY A 18 7.49 4.79 0.68
N SER A 19 6.78 4.52 -0.41
CA SER A 19 6.12 3.23 -0.60
C SER A 19 7.14 2.10 -0.79
N ALA A 20 8.23 2.34 -1.50
CA ALA A 20 9.27 1.34 -1.72
C ALA A 20 9.96 0.95 -0.40
N ILE A 21 10.28 1.94 0.44
CA ILE A 21 10.87 1.70 1.76
C ILE A 21 9.89 0.92 2.64
N SER A 22 8.64 1.35 2.69
CA SER A 22 7.60 0.69 3.49
C SER A 22 7.43 -0.77 3.08
N TRP A 23 7.39 -1.02 1.78
CA TRP A 23 7.27 -2.37 1.24
C TRP A 23 8.47 -3.24 1.60
N ALA A 24 9.69 -2.71 1.44
CA ALA A 24 10.91 -3.45 1.75
C ALA A 24 10.97 -3.80 3.23
N VAL A 25 10.68 -2.84 4.11
CA VAL A 25 10.65 -3.05 5.56
C VAL A 25 9.60 -4.10 5.91
N TRP A 26 8.40 -3.97 5.34
CA TRP A 26 7.30 -4.89 5.63
C TRP A 26 7.65 -6.32 5.22
N LEU A 27 8.19 -6.53 4.01
CA LEU A 27 8.58 -7.85 3.53
C LEU A 27 9.66 -8.49 4.41
N ASN A 28 10.66 -7.70 4.83
CA ASN A 28 11.75 -8.22 5.64
C ASN A 28 11.32 -8.57 7.05
N LEU A 29 10.39 -7.79 7.63
CA LEU A 29 9.95 -8.01 8.99
C LEU A 29 8.80 -9.01 9.10
N LEU A 30 7.97 -9.12 8.07
CA LEU A 30 6.77 -9.95 8.09
C LEU A 30 7.09 -11.42 8.37
N ASN A 31 8.04 -11.98 7.65
CA ASN A 31 8.38 -13.39 7.79
C ASN A 31 8.90 -13.69 9.20
N ASN A 32 9.81 -12.86 9.68
CA ASN A 32 10.35 -13.03 11.03
C ASN A 32 9.26 -12.87 12.09
N PHE A 33 8.42 -11.85 11.94
CA PHE A 33 7.32 -11.61 12.87
C PHE A 33 6.34 -12.78 12.89
N ALA A 34 5.94 -13.27 11.72
CA ALA A 34 4.98 -14.36 11.62
C ALA A 34 5.52 -15.65 12.23
N ILE A 35 6.80 -15.95 11.98
CA ILE A 35 7.41 -17.20 12.45
C ILE A 35 7.78 -17.10 13.94
N GLU A 36 8.39 -16.01 14.36
CA GLU A 36 8.96 -15.88 15.71
C GLU A 36 7.92 -15.45 16.74
N GLU A 37 7.03 -14.51 16.39
CA GLU A 37 6.08 -13.93 17.34
C GLU A 37 4.71 -14.60 17.29
N ILE A 38 4.23 -14.98 16.11
CA ILE A 38 2.91 -15.57 15.91
C ILE A 38 2.98 -17.08 15.74
N ASN A 39 4.19 -17.63 15.52
CA ASN A 39 4.41 -19.06 15.31
C ASN A 39 3.66 -19.63 14.11
N PHE A 40 3.65 -18.88 13.00
CA PHE A 40 3.02 -19.32 11.76
C PHE A 40 3.69 -20.55 11.17
N THR A 41 2.87 -21.50 10.70
CA THR A 41 3.32 -22.62 9.88
C THR A 41 3.46 -22.17 8.42
N GLY A 42 4.06 -23.03 7.58
CA GLY A 42 4.12 -22.76 6.14
C GLY A 42 2.75 -22.62 5.50
N ALA A 43 1.77 -23.42 5.92
CA ALA A 43 0.40 -23.33 5.43
C ALA A 43 -0.25 -22.00 5.82
N GLU A 44 -0.04 -21.54 7.04
CA GLU A 44 -0.55 -20.25 7.51
C GLU A 44 0.11 -19.08 6.77
N MET A 45 1.39 -19.17 6.47
CA MET A 45 2.06 -18.18 5.64
C MET A 45 1.46 -18.12 4.23
N GLY A 46 1.12 -19.27 3.65
CA GLY A 46 0.44 -19.34 2.36
C GLY A 46 -0.92 -18.65 2.38
N ILE A 47 -1.70 -18.85 3.43
CA ILE A 47 -2.99 -18.18 3.62
C ILE A 47 -2.78 -16.67 3.73
N LEU A 48 -1.81 -16.23 4.51
CA LEU A 48 -1.50 -14.81 4.69
C LEU A 48 -1.15 -14.15 3.36
N GLN A 49 -0.29 -14.77 2.57
CA GLN A 49 0.10 -14.24 1.26
C GLN A 49 -1.09 -14.18 0.31
N SER A 50 -1.97 -15.20 0.34
CA SER A 50 -3.19 -15.20 -0.47
C SER A 50 -4.12 -14.06 -0.09
N LEU A 51 -4.34 -13.83 1.20
CA LEU A 51 -5.18 -12.73 1.70
C LEU A 51 -4.59 -11.37 1.32
N ARG A 52 -3.28 -11.26 1.25
CA ARG A 52 -2.63 -10.03 0.79
C ARG A 52 -2.89 -9.76 -0.69
N GLU A 53 -2.98 -10.80 -1.50
CA GLU A 53 -3.18 -10.66 -2.95
C GLU A 53 -4.64 -10.49 -3.36
N VAL A 54 -5.60 -10.99 -2.56
CA VAL A 54 -7.02 -10.87 -2.88
C VAL A 54 -7.47 -9.43 -3.12
N PRO A 55 -7.12 -8.43 -2.29
CA PRO A 55 -7.48 -7.04 -2.57
C PRO A 55 -6.91 -6.51 -3.89
N GLY A 56 -5.87 -7.13 -4.43
CA GLY A 56 -5.33 -6.76 -5.74
C GLY A 56 -6.35 -6.92 -6.85
N PHE A 57 -7.21 -7.93 -6.78
CA PHE A 57 -8.30 -8.11 -7.73
C PHE A 57 -9.37 -7.03 -7.61
N LEU A 58 -9.42 -6.32 -6.49
CA LEU A 58 -10.36 -5.24 -6.26
C LEU A 58 -9.80 -3.88 -6.69
N ALA A 59 -8.56 -3.83 -7.17
CA ALA A 59 -7.94 -2.57 -7.59
C ALA A 59 -8.72 -1.88 -8.70
N PHE A 60 -9.41 -2.64 -9.57
CA PHE A 60 -10.26 -2.05 -10.61
C PHE A 60 -11.42 -1.24 -10.01
N THR A 61 -11.84 -1.52 -8.78
CA THR A 61 -12.91 -0.76 -8.13
C THR A 61 -12.51 0.68 -7.83
N VAL A 62 -11.24 1.01 -7.93
CA VAL A 62 -10.73 2.38 -7.79
C VAL A 62 -11.46 3.33 -8.73
N ILE A 63 -11.79 2.87 -9.94
CA ILE A 63 -12.53 3.66 -10.92
C ILE A 63 -13.86 4.15 -10.34
N PHE A 64 -14.58 3.28 -9.62
CA PHE A 64 -15.86 3.64 -9.00
C PHE A 64 -15.67 4.60 -7.83
N VAL A 65 -14.62 4.41 -7.04
CA VAL A 65 -14.32 5.31 -5.91
C VAL A 65 -13.93 6.69 -6.42
N LEU A 66 -13.22 6.78 -7.53
CA LEU A 66 -12.83 8.05 -8.14
C LEU A 66 -14.02 8.89 -8.62
N ALA A 67 -15.18 8.27 -8.82
CA ALA A 67 -16.40 9.02 -9.13
C ALA A 67 -16.84 9.92 -7.95
N PHE A 68 -16.41 9.59 -6.73
CA PHE A 68 -16.84 10.29 -5.51
C PHE A 68 -15.69 11.00 -4.79
N VAL A 69 -14.44 10.59 -5.02
CA VAL A 69 -13.26 11.08 -4.30
C VAL A 69 -12.19 11.49 -5.30
N LYS A 70 -11.56 12.65 -5.08
CA LYS A 70 -10.45 13.11 -5.93
C LYS A 70 -9.25 12.16 -5.81
N GLU A 71 -8.52 11.96 -6.91
CA GLU A 71 -7.37 11.05 -6.95
C GLU A 71 -6.33 11.35 -5.87
N GLN A 72 -5.96 12.61 -5.70
CA GLN A 72 -4.96 12.99 -4.70
C GLN A 72 -5.41 12.68 -3.29
N LYS A 73 -6.69 12.93 -2.98
CA LYS A 73 -7.26 12.62 -1.67
C LYS A 73 -7.29 11.11 -1.44
N LEU A 74 -7.67 10.34 -2.47
CA LEU A 74 -7.68 8.89 -2.37
C LEU A 74 -6.27 8.34 -2.17
N ALA A 75 -5.25 8.93 -2.81
CA ALA A 75 -3.85 8.55 -2.60
C ALA A 75 -3.45 8.71 -1.13
N TYR A 76 -3.81 9.83 -0.50
CA TYR A 76 -3.50 10.07 0.90
C TYR A 76 -4.23 9.09 1.83
N ILE A 77 -5.53 8.84 1.57
CA ILE A 77 -6.31 7.88 2.35
C ILE A 77 -5.71 6.48 2.22
N SER A 78 -5.36 6.07 1.02
CA SER A 78 -4.77 4.75 0.76
C SER A 78 -3.41 4.60 1.45
N LEU A 79 -2.59 5.64 1.43
CA LEU A 79 -1.30 5.65 2.10
C LEU A 79 -1.48 5.57 3.62
N ALA A 80 -2.49 6.28 4.16
CA ALA A 80 -2.81 6.19 5.59
C ALA A 80 -3.28 4.79 5.97
N MET A 81 -4.09 4.13 5.15
CA MET A 81 -4.50 2.75 5.37
C MET A 81 -3.31 1.79 5.35
N LEU A 82 -2.41 1.96 4.39
CA LEU A 82 -1.19 1.17 4.31
C LEU A 82 -0.36 1.29 5.58
N GLY A 83 -0.09 2.53 6.01
CA GLY A 83 0.68 2.79 7.23
C GLY A 83 -0.02 2.25 8.48
N THR A 84 -1.33 2.44 8.59
CA THR A 84 -2.13 1.93 9.71
C THR A 84 -2.06 0.40 9.77
N GLY A 85 -2.22 -0.27 8.63
CA GLY A 85 -2.13 -1.73 8.57
C GLY A 85 -0.77 -2.24 9.00
N ILE A 86 0.30 -1.58 8.59
CA ILE A 86 1.68 -1.95 9.00
C ILE A 86 1.84 -1.78 10.52
N VAL A 87 1.37 -0.67 11.07
CA VAL A 87 1.46 -0.42 12.52
C VAL A 87 0.64 -1.43 13.29
N LEU A 88 -0.59 -1.72 12.85
CA LEU A 88 -1.44 -2.71 13.51
C LEU A 88 -0.82 -4.10 13.51
N THR A 89 -0.05 -4.46 12.50
CA THR A 89 0.65 -5.74 12.44
C THR A 89 1.57 -5.94 13.65
N GLY A 90 2.17 -4.89 14.17
CA GLY A 90 3.03 -4.98 15.35
C GLY A 90 2.30 -5.25 16.66
N PHE A 91 0.98 -5.09 16.70
CA PHE A 91 0.16 -5.26 17.91
C PHE A 91 -0.73 -6.50 17.89
N VAL A 92 -0.68 -7.30 16.81
CA VAL A 92 -1.53 -8.48 16.70
C VAL A 92 -0.98 -9.62 17.56
N GLU A 93 -1.89 -10.39 18.17
CA GLU A 93 -1.54 -11.50 19.04
C GLU A 93 -2.11 -12.83 18.52
N THR A 94 -3.08 -12.81 17.62
CA THR A 94 -3.73 -13.99 17.08
C THR A 94 -3.60 -14.04 15.56
N ASN A 95 -3.76 -15.25 15.00
CA ASN A 95 -3.74 -15.44 13.56
C ASN A 95 -4.83 -14.61 12.87
N LEU A 96 -6.03 -14.58 13.46
CA LEU A 96 -7.15 -13.82 12.88
C LEU A 96 -6.86 -12.33 12.81
N THR A 97 -6.35 -11.73 13.89
CA THR A 97 -6.01 -10.29 13.90
C THR A 97 -4.87 -10.00 12.95
N PHE A 98 -3.92 -10.92 12.80
CA PHE A 98 -2.83 -10.78 11.83
C PHE A 98 -3.38 -10.77 10.40
N TYR A 99 -4.30 -11.69 10.07
CA TYR A 99 -4.93 -11.73 8.76
C TYR A 99 -5.71 -10.44 8.47
N LEU A 100 -6.47 -9.94 9.45
CA LEU A 100 -7.23 -8.70 9.29
C LEU A 100 -6.33 -7.49 9.07
N ALA A 101 -5.25 -7.37 9.83
CA ALA A 101 -4.27 -6.30 9.65
C ALA A 101 -3.63 -6.35 8.26
N THR A 102 -3.32 -7.56 7.77
CA THR A 102 -2.77 -7.76 6.43
C THR A 102 -3.74 -7.32 5.35
N ILE A 103 -5.04 -7.63 5.50
CA ILE A 103 -6.06 -7.21 4.54
C ILE A 103 -6.15 -5.68 4.48
N VAL A 104 -6.20 -5.00 5.62
CA VAL A 104 -6.24 -3.52 5.68
C VAL A 104 -5.01 -2.93 4.99
N MET A 105 -3.83 -3.42 5.31
CA MET A 105 -2.58 -2.97 4.71
C MET A 105 -2.59 -3.18 3.20
N SER A 106 -3.08 -4.34 2.75
CA SER A 106 -3.09 -4.70 1.33
C SER A 106 -4.06 -3.84 0.52
N ILE A 107 -5.25 -3.53 1.07
CA ILE A 107 -6.20 -2.62 0.41
C ILE A 107 -5.55 -1.26 0.20
N GLY A 108 -4.92 -0.72 1.25
CA GLY A 108 -4.21 0.56 1.16
C GLY A 108 -3.10 0.52 0.13
N PHE A 109 -2.31 -0.55 0.11
CA PHE A 109 -1.19 -0.72 -0.82
C PHE A 109 -1.66 -0.76 -2.28
N HIS A 110 -2.64 -1.60 -2.60
CA HIS A 110 -3.10 -1.74 -3.98
C HIS A 110 -3.80 -0.49 -4.49
N TYR A 111 -4.60 0.17 -3.65
CA TYR A 111 -5.23 1.42 -4.02
C TYR A 111 -4.19 2.52 -4.21
N PHE A 112 -3.23 2.63 -3.31
CA PHE A 112 -2.15 3.62 -3.42
C PHE A 112 -1.34 3.41 -4.70
N GLU A 113 -0.93 2.18 -5.01
CA GLU A 113 -0.16 1.89 -6.21
C GLU A 113 -0.91 2.27 -7.48
N THR A 114 -2.20 1.93 -7.55
CA THR A 114 -3.03 2.25 -8.71
C THR A 114 -3.15 3.77 -8.89
N ILE A 115 -3.42 4.50 -7.81
CA ILE A 115 -3.57 5.96 -7.85
C ILE A 115 -2.23 6.64 -8.13
N ASN A 116 -1.16 6.17 -7.50
CA ASN A 116 0.18 6.73 -7.73
C ASN A 116 0.59 6.58 -9.19
N GLY A 117 0.31 5.44 -9.81
CA GLY A 117 0.54 5.24 -11.23
C GLY A 117 -0.27 6.19 -12.10
N SER A 118 -1.55 6.36 -11.78
CA SER A 118 -2.44 7.27 -12.50
C SER A 118 -1.97 8.72 -12.41
N LEU A 119 -1.64 9.20 -11.22
CA LEU A 119 -1.13 10.56 -11.00
C LEU A 119 0.19 10.78 -11.71
N THR A 120 1.06 9.78 -11.70
CA THR A 120 2.35 9.86 -12.39
C THR A 120 2.14 10.07 -13.88
N LEU A 121 1.24 9.30 -14.49
CA LEU A 121 0.95 9.43 -15.92
C LEU A 121 0.34 10.78 -16.25
N GLN A 122 -0.60 11.26 -15.43
CA GLN A 122 -1.25 12.55 -15.66
C GLN A 122 -0.28 13.72 -15.54
N TRP A 123 0.47 13.77 -14.45
CA TRP A 123 1.35 14.91 -14.16
C TRP A 123 2.55 14.97 -15.11
N LEU A 124 3.14 13.82 -15.45
CA LEU A 124 4.24 13.77 -16.39
C LEU A 124 3.79 14.08 -17.81
N SER A 125 2.58 13.64 -18.21
CA SER A 125 2.03 13.97 -19.52
C SER A 125 1.82 15.47 -19.68
N LEU A 126 1.32 16.16 -18.66
CA LEU A 126 1.13 17.61 -18.70
C LEU A 126 2.44 18.36 -18.86
N ILE A 127 3.55 17.82 -18.35
CA ILE A 127 4.87 18.46 -18.44
C ILE A 127 5.47 18.26 -19.83
N HIS A 128 5.20 17.14 -20.49
CA HIS A 128 5.76 16.79 -21.78
C HIS A 128 4.91 17.24 -22.97
N ILE A 129 3.76 17.85 -22.72
CA ILE A 129 2.95 18.49 -23.74
C ILE A 129 3.42 19.94 -23.91
#